data_e84143365ece4ab8a40aff2c266ef5c2
#
_entry.id   e84143365ece4ab8a40aff2c266ef5c2
#
_cell.length_a   1.000
_cell.length_b   1.000
_cell.length_c   1.000
_cell.angle_alpha   90.00
_cell.angle_beta   90.00
_cell.angle_gamma   90.00
#
_symmetry.space_group_name_H-M   'P 1'
#
loop_
_entity.id
_entity.type
_entity.pdbx_description
1 polymer ?
#
loop_
_entity_poly.entity_id
_entity_poly.type
_entity_poly.pdbx_seq_one_letter_code
_entity_poly.pdbx_strand_id
1 'polypeptide(L)'
;MATQARPKREIRTPLSRERVLRAAIELADEGGIESLSMRRLAQDLGVEAMSLYYYFARKDDLTDGMLDAVFGEMELPASTPDWRADVRRCAISAKEVLLRHAWATKLVGNGRTFPSQARLVWMNAILGRLRSAGFSPNMTHHAYHALDSHIVGFVLWVLPYLAISKAQPDLTARFLEDFPYAELPHLAEHIREHAEERPGDTSEFEFGLELILDGLERLRASAA
;
A
#
# COMPACT_ATOMS: atom_id res chain seq x y z
N MET A 1 34.67 -8.31 50.34
CA MET A 1 34.03 -7.08 49.82
C MET A 1 33.75 -7.29 48.33
N ALA A 2 32.51 -7.55 47.96
CA ALA A 2 32.13 -7.79 46.58
C ALA A 2 31.75 -6.45 45.95
N THR A 3 32.49 -6.05 44.91
CA THR A 3 32.21 -4.84 44.12
C THR A 3 31.03 -5.10 43.21
N GLN A 4 29.87 -4.50 43.53
CA GLN A 4 28.69 -4.52 42.65
C GLN A 4 29.02 -3.73 41.38
N ALA A 5 29.02 -4.45 40.23
CA ALA A 5 29.11 -3.84 38.92
C ALA A 5 27.86 -3.01 38.66
N ARG A 6 28.02 -1.69 38.39
CA ARG A 6 26.94 -0.81 37.94
C ARG A 6 26.39 -1.32 36.58
N PRO A 7 25.06 -1.40 36.40
CA PRO A 7 24.50 -1.77 35.13
C PRO A 7 24.91 -0.73 34.05
N LYS A 8 25.36 -1.23 32.90
CA LYS A 8 25.67 -0.44 31.72
C LYS A 8 24.43 0.37 31.34
N ARG A 9 24.52 1.67 31.39
CA ARG A 9 23.51 2.61 30.92
C ARG A 9 23.35 2.38 29.40
N GLU A 10 22.30 1.71 28.99
CA GLU A 10 21.93 1.63 27.56
C GLU A 10 21.86 3.05 27.00
N ILE A 11 22.60 3.31 25.93
CA ILE A 11 22.58 4.58 25.22
C ILE A 11 21.21 4.63 24.53
N ARG A 12 20.22 5.22 25.18
CA ARG A 12 18.91 5.47 24.58
C ARG A 12 19.09 6.43 23.41
N THR A 13 18.85 5.94 22.21
CA THR A 13 18.83 6.80 21.01
C THR A 13 17.83 7.94 21.25
N PRO A 14 18.21 9.21 21.02
CA PRO A 14 17.31 10.35 21.24
C PRO A 14 15.98 10.16 20.47
N LEU A 15 14.89 10.64 21.07
CA LEU A 15 13.60 10.68 20.39
C LEU A 15 13.67 11.72 19.27
N SER A 16 13.23 11.34 18.06
CA SER A 16 13.12 12.23 16.92
C SER A 16 11.78 12.01 16.21
N ARG A 17 11.38 12.94 15.36
CA ARG A 17 10.16 12.85 14.57
C ARG A 17 10.14 11.57 13.71
N GLU A 18 11.26 11.25 13.08
CA GLU A 18 11.45 10.07 12.22
C GLU A 18 11.35 8.76 13.04
N ARG A 19 11.93 8.75 14.26
CA ARG A 19 11.84 7.58 15.16
C ARG A 19 10.41 7.34 15.61
N VAL A 20 9.66 8.41 15.93
CA VAL A 20 8.24 8.31 16.29
C VAL A 20 7.39 7.80 15.11
N LEU A 21 7.61 8.32 13.90
CA LEU A 21 6.92 7.87 12.69
C LEU A 21 7.20 6.40 12.40
N ARG A 22 8.45 5.98 12.44
CA ARG A 22 8.84 4.58 12.18
C ARG A 22 8.15 3.63 13.14
N ALA A 23 8.23 3.90 14.45
CA ALA A 23 7.58 3.06 15.45
C ALA A 23 6.04 3.04 15.28
N ALA A 24 5.44 4.16 14.90
CA ALA A 24 4.01 4.24 14.63
C ALA A 24 3.60 3.42 13.41
N ILE A 25 4.41 3.43 12.34
CA ILE A 25 4.20 2.62 11.14
C ILE A 25 4.35 1.14 11.49
N GLU A 26 5.40 0.73 12.19
CA GLU A 26 5.62 -0.65 12.64
C GLU A 26 4.43 -1.17 13.48
N LEU A 27 3.93 -0.38 14.44
CA LEU A 27 2.74 -0.74 15.22
C LEU A 27 1.47 -0.90 14.35
N ALA A 28 1.31 -0.04 13.35
CA ALA A 28 0.16 -0.11 12.45
C ALA A 28 0.27 -1.28 11.45
N ASP A 29 1.46 -1.63 11.02
CA ASP A 29 1.71 -2.80 10.15
C ASP A 29 1.43 -4.11 10.87
N GLU A 30 1.78 -4.20 12.16
CA GLU A 30 1.55 -5.38 12.98
C GLU A 30 0.09 -5.56 13.41
N GLY A 31 -0.57 -4.48 13.83
CA GLY A 31 -1.86 -4.54 14.50
C GLY A 31 -3.01 -3.75 13.85
N GLY A 32 -2.78 -3.19 12.68
CA GLY A 32 -3.73 -2.27 12.03
C GLY A 32 -3.71 -0.87 12.64
N ILE A 33 -4.27 0.10 11.92
CA ILE A 33 -4.31 1.52 12.35
C ILE A 33 -5.16 1.71 13.62
N GLU A 34 -6.12 0.84 13.86
CA GLU A 34 -6.97 0.83 15.04
C GLU A 34 -6.18 0.53 16.32
N SER A 35 -5.08 -0.22 16.21
CA SER A 35 -4.19 -0.55 17.33
C SER A 35 -3.34 0.63 17.80
N LEU A 36 -3.17 1.65 16.94
CA LEU A 36 -2.33 2.82 17.19
C LEU A 36 -3.01 3.80 18.15
N SER A 37 -2.35 4.08 19.26
CA SER A 37 -2.68 5.17 20.18
C SER A 37 -1.41 5.85 20.69
N MET A 38 -1.48 7.14 21.03
CA MET A 38 -0.33 7.88 21.60
C MET A 38 0.23 7.19 22.85
N ARG A 39 -0.64 6.59 23.66
CA ARG A 39 -0.22 5.85 24.86
C ARG A 39 0.56 4.58 24.51
N ARG A 40 0.05 3.76 23.57
CA ARG A 40 0.73 2.52 23.14
C ARG A 40 2.07 2.83 22.49
N LEU A 41 2.10 3.83 21.59
CA LEU A 41 3.32 4.28 20.93
C LEU A 41 4.38 4.77 21.92
N ALA A 42 3.96 5.53 22.96
CA ALA A 42 4.87 5.97 24.02
C ALA A 42 5.43 4.80 24.82
N GLN A 43 4.60 3.79 25.13
CA GLN A 43 5.04 2.57 25.81
C GLN A 43 6.06 1.80 24.99
N ASP A 44 5.84 1.64 23.69
CA ASP A 44 6.75 0.96 22.76
C ASP A 44 8.10 1.68 22.66
N LEU A 45 8.08 3.01 22.56
CA LEU A 45 9.27 3.84 22.51
C LEU A 45 9.99 4.00 23.86
N GLY A 46 9.37 3.56 24.97
CA GLY A 46 9.90 3.71 26.33
C GLY A 46 10.00 5.17 26.78
N VAL A 47 8.98 6.00 26.41
CA VAL A 47 8.93 7.44 26.74
C VAL A 47 7.58 7.81 27.37
N GLU A 48 7.49 9.00 27.95
CA GLU A 48 6.24 9.58 28.40
C GLU A 48 5.39 10.02 27.20
N ALA A 49 4.06 9.80 27.25
CA ALA A 49 3.16 10.16 26.16
C ALA A 49 3.22 11.65 25.80
N MET A 50 3.44 12.51 26.78
CA MET A 50 3.62 13.95 26.57
C MET A 50 4.81 14.29 25.68
N SER A 51 5.84 13.47 25.66
CA SER A 51 7.02 13.67 24.79
C SER A 51 6.67 13.53 23.30
N LEU A 52 5.65 12.72 22.95
CA LEU A 52 5.21 12.55 21.58
C LEU A 52 4.48 13.80 21.06
N TYR A 53 3.74 14.48 21.95
CA TYR A 53 2.97 15.69 21.58
C TYR A 53 3.89 16.88 21.23
N TYR A 54 5.16 16.81 21.58
CA TYR A 54 6.17 17.76 21.09
C TYR A 54 6.40 17.64 19.56
N TYR A 55 6.30 16.42 19.03
CA TYR A 55 6.52 16.13 17.60
C TYR A 55 5.25 16.13 16.78
N PHE A 56 4.11 15.72 17.39
CA PHE A 56 2.81 15.61 16.74
C PHE A 56 1.73 16.10 17.70
N ALA A 57 1.16 17.24 17.40
CA ALA A 57 0.19 17.91 18.30
C ALA A 57 -1.09 17.08 18.48
N ARG A 58 -1.46 16.26 17.48
CA ARG A 58 -2.63 15.38 17.48
C ARG A 58 -2.30 14.04 16.84
N LYS A 59 -3.14 13.03 17.12
CA LYS A 59 -3.04 11.72 16.47
C LYS A 59 -3.17 11.83 14.93
N ASP A 60 -4.02 12.74 14.46
CA ASP A 60 -4.23 12.97 13.03
C ASP A 60 -2.94 13.49 12.35
N ASP A 61 -2.20 14.39 13.01
CA ASP A 61 -0.92 14.92 12.50
C ASP A 61 0.13 13.77 12.39
N LEU A 62 0.12 12.84 13.36
CA LEU A 62 0.95 11.63 13.29
C LEU A 62 0.53 10.74 12.13
N THR A 63 -0.78 10.50 11.97
CA THR A 63 -1.30 9.64 10.90
C THR A 63 -1.02 10.24 9.52
N ASP A 64 -1.11 11.56 9.37
CA ASP A 64 -0.74 12.26 8.13
C ASP A 64 0.75 12.09 7.82
N GLY A 65 1.62 12.23 8.84
CA GLY A 65 3.04 11.98 8.68
C GLY A 65 3.37 10.53 8.34
N MET A 66 2.64 9.56 8.88
CA MET A 66 2.78 8.14 8.53
C MET A 66 2.38 7.89 7.08
N LEU A 67 1.25 8.43 6.62
CA LEU A 67 0.82 8.32 5.22
C LEU A 67 1.85 8.96 4.28
N ASP A 68 2.37 10.13 4.65
CA ASP A 68 3.39 10.81 3.84
C ASP A 68 4.67 9.98 3.72
N ALA A 69 5.12 9.36 4.82
CA ALA A 69 6.26 8.46 4.82
C ALA A 69 6.04 7.23 3.93
N VAL A 70 4.88 6.56 4.05
CA VAL A 70 4.53 5.38 3.27
C VAL A 70 4.40 5.70 1.77
N PHE A 71 3.70 6.77 1.41
CA PHE A 71 3.62 7.17 0.00
C PHE A 71 4.97 7.64 -0.56
N GLY A 72 5.87 8.13 0.30
CA GLY A 72 7.23 8.48 -0.09
C GLY A 72 8.11 7.27 -0.46
N GLU A 73 7.69 6.05 -0.11
CA GLU A 73 8.38 4.81 -0.51
C GLU A 73 8.05 4.39 -1.96
N MET A 74 6.98 4.93 -2.55
CA MET A 74 6.59 4.60 -3.92
C MET A 74 7.61 5.15 -4.93
N GLU A 75 7.99 4.30 -5.88
CA GLU A 75 8.91 4.69 -6.95
C GLU A 75 8.30 5.78 -7.82
N LEU A 76 9.09 6.80 -8.13
CA LEU A 76 8.74 7.83 -9.10
C LEU A 76 9.16 7.42 -10.51
N PRO A 77 8.41 7.83 -11.56
CA PRO A 77 8.75 7.45 -12.92
C PRO A 77 10.09 8.06 -13.34
N ALA A 78 10.94 7.21 -13.91
CA ALA A 78 12.13 7.69 -14.59
C ALA A 78 11.76 8.38 -15.92
N SER A 79 12.61 9.27 -16.39
CA SER A 79 12.41 9.94 -17.70
C SER A 79 13.11 9.14 -18.81
N THR A 80 12.77 7.85 -18.96
CA THR A 80 13.30 7.03 -20.05
C THR A 80 12.51 7.22 -21.35
N PRO A 81 12.99 6.78 -22.52
CA PRO A 81 12.20 6.76 -23.74
C PRO A 81 10.95 5.90 -23.65
N ASP A 82 10.98 4.84 -22.82
CA ASP A 82 9.88 3.89 -22.62
C ASP A 82 8.97 4.34 -21.46
N TRP A 83 7.94 5.11 -21.78
CA TRP A 83 6.94 5.58 -20.82
C TRP A 83 6.18 4.41 -20.17
N ARG A 84 5.95 3.33 -20.93
CA ARG A 84 5.19 2.17 -20.47
C ARG A 84 5.95 1.43 -19.38
N ALA A 85 7.23 1.16 -19.59
CA ALA A 85 8.09 0.55 -18.59
C ALA A 85 8.20 1.41 -17.33
N ASP A 86 8.28 2.74 -17.47
CA ASP A 86 8.33 3.68 -16.34
C ASP A 86 7.05 3.60 -15.50
N VAL A 87 5.87 3.71 -16.14
CA VAL A 87 4.57 3.67 -15.46
C VAL A 87 4.33 2.29 -14.84
N ARG A 88 4.71 1.21 -15.53
CA ARG A 88 4.61 -0.16 -15.03
C ARG A 88 5.38 -0.34 -13.71
N ARG A 89 6.64 0.08 -13.66
CA ARG A 89 7.44 0.00 -12.43
C ARG A 89 6.80 0.77 -11.27
N CYS A 90 6.34 1.99 -11.54
CA CYS A 90 5.67 2.81 -10.52
C CYS A 90 4.38 2.13 -9.99
N ALA A 91 3.59 1.53 -10.87
CA ALA A 91 2.36 0.82 -10.48
C ALA A 91 2.66 -0.42 -9.61
N ILE A 92 3.68 -1.19 -9.98
CA ILE A 92 4.14 -2.35 -9.19
C ILE A 92 4.66 -1.89 -7.82
N SER A 93 5.53 -0.88 -7.79
CA SER A 93 6.03 -0.30 -6.54
C SER A 93 4.90 0.20 -5.64
N ALA A 94 3.92 0.91 -6.20
CA ALA A 94 2.76 1.40 -5.45
C ALA A 94 1.93 0.25 -4.85
N LYS A 95 1.66 -0.82 -5.63
CA LYS A 95 1.00 -2.03 -5.13
C LYS A 95 1.80 -2.64 -3.96
N GLU A 96 3.11 -2.82 -4.11
CA GLU A 96 3.95 -3.43 -3.08
C GLU A 96 3.99 -2.62 -1.78
N VAL A 97 4.11 -1.30 -1.88
CA VAL A 97 4.04 -0.39 -0.72
C VAL A 97 2.69 -0.51 -0.02
N LEU A 98 1.59 -0.47 -0.77
CA LEU A 98 0.24 -0.55 -0.21
C LEU A 98 -0.09 -1.94 0.39
N LEU A 99 0.47 -3.02 -0.14
CA LEU A 99 0.35 -4.36 0.45
C LEU A 99 1.15 -4.48 1.75
N ARG A 100 2.34 -3.88 1.82
CA ARG A 100 3.17 -3.84 3.02
C ARG A 100 2.51 -3.03 4.13
N HIS A 101 1.88 -1.92 3.77
CA HIS A 101 1.22 -0.99 4.68
C HIS A 101 -0.31 -1.01 4.49
N ALA A 102 -0.92 -2.17 4.71
CA ALA A 102 -2.35 -2.42 4.46
C ALA A 102 -3.30 -1.39 5.11
N TRP A 103 -2.92 -0.84 6.26
CA TRP A 103 -3.67 0.19 6.97
C TRP A 103 -3.75 1.50 6.17
N ALA A 104 -2.71 1.84 5.38
CA ALA A 104 -2.70 3.05 4.56
C ALA A 104 -3.76 2.99 3.46
N THR A 105 -3.95 1.82 2.83
CA THR A 105 -4.98 1.62 1.79
C THR A 105 -6.39 1.85 2.33
N LYS A 106 -6.69 1.38 3.55
CA LYS A 106 -7.98 1.62 4.21
C LYS A 106 -8.24 3.11 4.46
N LEU A 107 -7.21 3.86 4.83
CA LEU A 107 -7.34 5.30 5.07
C LEU A 107 -7.57 6.10 3.78
N VAL A 108 -6.97 5.70 2.68
CA VAL A 108 -7.21 6.30 1.35
C VAL A 108 -8.66 6.08 0.91
N GLY A 109 -9.20 4.87 1.09
CA GLY A 109 -10.57 4.54 0.73
C GLY A 109 -11.65 5.21 1.59
N ASN A 110 -11.33 5.62 2.81
CA ASN A 110 -12.29 6.19 3.77
C ASN A 110 -12.49 7.71 3.64
N GLY A 111 -12.17 8.30 2.50
CA GLY A 111 -12.55 9.69 2.19
C GLY A 111 -11.80 10.75 3.01
N ARG A 112 -10.53 10.53 3.37
CA ARG A 112 -9.71 11.64 3.88
C ARG A 112 -9.71 12.75 2.85
N THR A 113 -10.08 13.93 3.29
CA THR A 113 -10.40 15.09 2.44
C THR A 113 -9.20 15.57 1.60
N PHE A 114 -7.97 15.32 2.07
CA PHE A 114 -6.75 15.72 1.36
C PHE A 114 -5.72 14.59 1.34
N PRO A 115 -5.14 14.29 0.16
CA PRO A 115 -4.03 13.34 0.05
C PRO A 115 -2.77 13.91 0.71
N SER A 116 -1.86 13.03 1.16
CA SER A 116 -0.55 13.41 1.68
C SER A 116 0.29 14.12 0.61
N GLN A 117 1.28 14.91 1.03
CA GLN A 117 2.18 15.60 0.11
C GLN A 117 2.91 14.63 -0.81
N ALA A 118 3.42 13.50 -0.27
CA ALA A 118 4.10 12.49 -1.06
C ALA A 118 3.17 11.86 -2.12
N ARG A 119 1.89 11.60 -1.79
CA ARG A 119 0.91 11.13 -2.76
C ARG A 119 0.67 12.15 -3.88
N LEU A 120 0.58 13.43 -3.56
CA LEU A 120 0.45 14.50 -4.57
C LEU A 120 1.68 14.56 -5.48
N VAL A 121 2.89 14.42 -4.93
CA VAL A 121 4.13 14.37 -5.70
C VAL A 121 4.14 13.17 -6.63
N TRP A 122 3.78 11.97 -6.14
CA TRP A 122 3.69 10.76 -6.94
C TRP A 122 2.67 10.91 -8.08
N MET A 123 1.46 11.38 -7.77
CA MET A 123 0.41 11.65 -8.74
C MET A 123 0.89 12.62 -9.84
N ASN A 124 1.48 13.76 -9.44
CA ASN A 124 2.01 14.74 -10.37
C ASN A 124 3.10 14.14 -11.29
N ALA A 125 3.96 13.29 -10.74
CA ALA A 125 5.02 12.64 -11.52
C ALA A 125 4.45 11.67 -12.57
N ILE A 126 3.44 10.85 -12.23
CA ILE A 126 2.76 9.96 -13.19
C ILE A 126 2.05 10.78 -14.29
N LEU A 127 1.29 11.82 -13.89
CA LEU A 127 0.63 12.71 -14.86
C LEU A 127 1.65 13.35 -15.80
N GLY A 128 2.76 13.86 -15.26
CA GLY A 128 3.86 14.46 -16.05
C GLY A 128 4.49 13.44 -17.00
N ARG A 129 4.67 12.19 -16.56
CA ARG A 129 5.22 11.11 -17.40
C ARG A 129 4.32 10.79 -18.59
N LEU A 130 3.01 10.67 -18.36
CA LEU A 130 2.02 10.45 -19.40
C LEU A 130 1.98 11.64 -20.39
N ARG A 131 1.99 12.89 -19.88
CA ARG A 131 2.05 14.09 -20.72
C ARG A 131 3.29 14.11 -21.61
N SER A 132 4.46 13.78 -21.07
CA SER A 132 5.71 13.70 -21.82
C SER A 132 5.71 12.61 -22.90
N ALA A 133 4.90 11.55 -22.69
CA ALA A 133 4.69 10.49 -23.68
C ALA A 133 3.71 10.87 -24.81
N GLY A 134 3.14 12.08 -24.79
CA GLY A 134 2.26 12.58 -25.84
C GLY A 134 0.75 12.39 -25.56
N PHE A 135 0.37 11.96 -24.38
CA PHE A 135 -1.06 11.90 -24.02
C PHE A 135 -1.66 13.31 -23.91
N SER A 136 -2.85 13.52 -24.44
CA SER A 136 -3.60 14.78 -24.25
C SER A 136 -3.96 14.98 -22.76
N PRO A 137 -4.31 16.20 -22.30
CA PRO A 137 -4.75 16.41 -20.91
C PRO A 137 -5.91 15.50 -20.49
N ASN A 138 -6.91 15.33 -21.36
CA ASN A 138 -8.07 14.49 -21.11
C ASN A 138 -7.68 13.00 -21.02
N MET A 139 -6.85 12.51 -21.94
CA MET A 139 -6.37 11.13 -21.88
C MET A 139 -5.51 10.87 -20.65
N THR A 140 -4.65 11.83 -20.27
CA THR A 140 -3.83 11.73 -19.06
C THR A 140 -4.70 11.59 -17.80
N HIS A 141 -5.79 12.36 -17.71
CA HIS A 141 -6.75 12.25 -16.62
C HIS A 141 -7.34 10.83 -16.53
N HIS A 142 -7.88 10.31 -17.64
CA HIS A 142 -8.47 8.97 -17.66
C HIS A 142 -7.44 7.87 -17.43
N ALA A 143 -6.24 7.99 -18.00
CA ALA A 143 -5.15 7.05 -17.81
C ALA A 143 -4.73 6.95 -16.34
N TYR A 144 -4.54 8.11 -15.68
CA TYR A 144 -4.22 8.15 -14.26
C TYR A 144 -5.29 7.45 -13.41
N HIS A 145 -6.57 7.77 -13.63
CA HIS A 145 -7.66 7.16 -12.86
C HIS A 145 -7.80 5.65 -13.11
N ALA A 146 -7.58 5.18 -14.33
CA ALA A 146 -7.57 3.75 -14.63
C ALA A 146 -6.45 3.03 -13.85
N LEU A 147 -5.23 3.58 -13.85
CA LEU A 147 -4.09 3.04 -13.12
C LEU A 147 -4.31 3.08 -11.61
N ASP A 148 -4.72 4.23 -11.05
CA ASP A 148 -4.94 4.39 -9.62
C ASP A 148 -6.06 3.47 -9.11
N SER A 149 -7.16 3.36 -9.86
CA SER A 149 -8.26 2.45 -9.54
C SER A 149 -7.84 0.97 -9.59
N HIS A 150 -6.99 0.59 -10.56
CA HIS A 150 -6.45 -0.76 -10.64
C HIS A 150 -5.56 -1.08 -9.44
N ILE A 151 -4.62 -0.19 -9.11
CA ILE A 151 -3.69 -0.37 -7.98
C ILE A 151 -4.46 -0.49 -6.67
N VAL A 152 -5.28 0.51 -6.35
CA VAL A 152 -6.02 0.55 -5.08
C VAL A 152 -7.07 -0.54 -5.00
N GLY A 153 -7.81 -0.78 -6.10
CA GLY A 153 -8.85 -1.81 -6.17
C GLY A 153 -8.28 -3.21 -5.98
N PHE A 154 -7.16 -3.53 -6.64
CA PHE A 154 -6.48 -4.81 -6.46
C PHE A 154 -6.04 -5.02 -5.01
N VAL A 155 -5.39 -4.03 -4.40
CA VAL A 155 -4.92 -4.14 -3.01
C VAL A 155 -6.10 -4.33 -2.05
N LEU A 156 -7.18 -3.56 -2.20
CA LEU A 156 -8.38 -3.71 -1.38
C LEU A 156 -9.05 -5.07 -1.56
N TRP A 157 -9.00 -5.64 -2.76
CA TRP A 157 -9.55 -6.96 -3.05
C TRP A 157 -8.71 -8.09 -2.45
N VAL A 158 -7.38 -8.01 -2.54
CA VAL A 158 -6.49 -9.10 -2.10
C VAL A 158 -6.26 -9.14 -0.58
N LEU A 159 -6.29 -8.01 0.10
CA LEU A 159 -6.00 -7.92 1.54
C LEU A 159 -6.87 -8.84 2.43
N PRO A 160 -8.21 -8.95 2.22
CA PRO A 160 -9.04 -9.89 2.96
C PRO A 160 -8.63 -11.35 2.76
N TYR A 161 -8.27 -11.74 1.54
CA TYR A 161 -7.80 -13.11 1.24
C TYR A 161 -6.50 -13.43 1.95
N LEU A 162 -5.54 -12.51 1.92
CA LEU A 162 -4.27 -12.68 2.64
C LEU A 162 -4.49 -12.82 4.15
N ALA A 163 -5.40 -12.03 4.72
CA ALA A 163 -5.74 -12.09 6.14
C ALA A 163 -6.43 -13.42 6.51
N ILE A 164 -7.39 -13.87 5.70
CA ILE A 164 -8.10 -15.15 5.92
C ILE A 164 -7.16 -16.33 5.75
N SER A 165 -6.37 -16.36 4.67
CA SER A 165 -5.40 -17.43 4.41
C SER A 165 -4.39 -17.60 5.56
N LYS A 166 -3.95 -16.47 6.15
CA LYS A 166 -3.05 -16.48 7.29
C LYS A 166 -3.73 -16.97 8.58
N ALA A 167 -4.97 -16.56 8.83
CA ALA A 167 -5.69 -16.84 10.06
C ALA A 167 -6.36 -18.23 10.06
N GLN A 168 -6.83 -18.70 8.92
CA GLN A 168 -7.59 -19.94 8.74
C GLN A 168 -7.21 -20.64 7.43
N PRO A 169 -6.03 -21.29 7.37
CA PRO A 169 -5.54 -21.92 6.14
C PRO A 169 -6.48 -23.01 5.58
N ASP A 170 -7.23 -23.67 6.45
CA ASP A 170 -8.16 -24.73 6.06
C ASP A 170 -9.56 -24.23 5.61
N LEU A 171 -9.82 -22.92 5.70
CA LEU A 171 -11.14 -22.37 5.38
C LEU A 171 -11.49 -22.55 3.91
N THR A 172 -10.52 -22.29 3.03
CA THR A 172 -10.68 -22.46 1.59
C THR A 172 -10.97 -23.93 1.24
N ALA A 173 -10.24 -24.87 1.84
CA ALA A 173 -10.47 -26.30 1.63
C ALA A 173 -11.88 -26.71 2.05
N ARG A 174 -12.34 -26.29 3.23
CA ARG A 174 -13.71 -26.56 3.72
C ARG A 174 -14.78 -25.94 2.82
N PHE A 175 -14.57 -24.72 2.37
CA PHE A 175 -15.49 -24.07 1.43
C PHE A 175 -15.61 -24.86 0.13
N LEU A 176 -14.49 -25.41 -0.38
CA LEU A 176 -14.46 -26.21 -1.59
C LEU A 176 -15.13 -27.59 -1.41
N GLU A 177 -15.08 -28.21 -0.24
CA GLU A 177 -15.75 -29.47 0.05
C GLU A 177 -17.28 -29.38 -0.05
N ASP A 178 -17.86 -28.28 0.42
CA ASP A 178 -19.31 -28.04 0.44
C ASP A 178 -19.84 -27.27 -0.78
N PHE A 179 -18.97 -26.95 -1.75
CA PHE A 179 -19.33 -26.12 -2.88
C PHE A 179 -20.28 -26.80 -3.87
N PRO A 180 -21.38 -26.17 -4.30
CA PRO A 180 -22.38 -26.77 -5.20
C PRO A 180 -21.93 -26.77 -6.67
N TYR A 181 -20.89 -27.54 -6.98
CA TYR A 181 -20.23 -27.59 -8.31
C TYR A 181 -21.21 -27.86 -9.47
N ALA A 182 -22.22 -28.69 -9.25
CA ALA A 182 -23.19 -29.05 -10.29
C ALA A 182 -24.11 -27.88 -10.66
N GLU A 183 -24.43 -27.01 -9.71
CA GLU A 183 -25.34 -25.88 -9.90
C GLU A 183 -24.66 -24.65 -10.46
N LEU A 184 -23.34 -24.53 -10.25
CA LEU A 184 -22.52 -23.35 -10.60
C LEU A 184 -21.27 -23.74 -11.41
N PRO A 185 -21.42 -24.33 -12.61
CA PRO A 185 -20.30 -24.95 -13.34
C PRO A 185 -19.18 -23.97 -13.71
N HIS A 186 -19.51 -22.75 -14.12
CA HIS A 186 -18.49 -21.74 -14.47
C HIS A 186 -17.75 -21.20 -13.27
N LEU A 187 -18.43 -21.03 -12.13
CA LEU A 187 -17.78 -20.65 -10.88
C LEU A 187 -16.91 -21.80 -10.35
N ALA A 188 -17.38 -23.05 -10.51
CA ALA A 188 -16.60 -24.24 -10.15
C ALA A 188 -15.31 -24.37 -10.97
N GLU A 189 -15.34 -24.03 -12.24
CA GLU A 189 -14.17 -23.96 -13.12
C GLU A 189 -13.22 -22.87 -12.65
N HIS A 190 -13.72 -21.64 -12.46
CA HIS A 190 -12.95 -20.51 -11.95
C HIS A 190 -12.27 -20.81 -10.59
N ILE A 191 -12.99 -21.44 -9.66
CA ILE A 191 -12.42 -21.80 -8.36
C ILE A 191 -11.29 -22.83 -8.50
N ARG A 192 -11.42 -23.82 -9.40
CA ARG A 192 -10.39 -24.83 -9.63
C ARG A 192 -9.11 -24.22 -10.21
N GLU A 193 -9.25 -23.37 -11.22
CA GLU A 193 -8.13 -22.62 -11.80
C GLU A 193 -7.43 -21.74 -10.75
N HIS A 194 -8.24 -21.07 -9.91
CA HIS A 194 -7.72 -20.15 -8.89
C HIS A 194 -7.16 -20.85 -7.64
N ALA A 195 -7.54 -22.11 -7.38
CA ALA A 195 -7.01 -22.87 -6.26
C ALA A 195 -5.52 -23.25 -6.43
N GLU A 196 -5.02 -23.24 -7.66
CA GLU A 196 -3.61 -23.47 -7.99
C GLU A 196 -2.75 -22.21 -7.85
N GLU A 197 -3.38 -21.03 -7.87
CA GLU A 197 -2.73 -19.73 -7.73
C GLU A 197 -2.83 -19.22 -6.28
N ARG A 198 -1.75 -18.63 -5.76
CA ARG A 198 -1.78 -18.03 -4.43
C ARG A 198 -2.47 -16.68 -4.48
N PRO A 199 -3.42 -16.37 -3.57
CA PRO A 199 -4.00 -15.03 -3.46
C PRO A 199 -2.90 -13.96 -3.32
N GLY A 200 -2.93 -12.98 -4.20
CA GLY A 200 -1.91 -11.93 -4.24
C GLY A 200 -0.71 -12.24 -5.13
N ASP A 201 -0.77 -13.30 -5.94
CA ASP A 201 0.22 -13.52 -6.98
C ASP A 201 0.28 -12.30 -7.91
N THR A 202 1.51 -11.92 -8.28
CA THR A 202 1.76 -10.76 -9.15
C THR A 202 1.17 -10.93 -10.54
N SER A 203 0.90 -12.16 -10.96
CA SER A 203 0.32 -12.49 -12.27
C SER A 203 -1.03 -11.80 -12.52
N GLU A 204 -1.96 -11.82 -11.56
CA GLU A 204 -3.29 -11.18 -11.71
C GLU A 204 -3.20 -9.66 -11.81
N PHE A 205 -2.39 -9.05 -10.92
CA PHE A 205 -2.15 -7.62 -10.96
C PHE A 205 -1.49 -7.19 -12.26
N GLU A 206 -0.46 -7.92 -12.67
CA GLU A 206 0.29 -7.61 -13.89
C GLU A 206 -0.58 -7.82 -15.13
N PHE A 207 -1.40 -8.87 -15.19
CA PHE A 207 -2.34 -9.08 -16.27
C PHE A 207 -3.28 -7.88 -16.46
N GLY A 208 -3.93 -7.41 -15.40
CA GLY A 208 -4.80 -6.25 -15.45
C GLY A 208 -4.06 -4.96 -15.83
N LEU A 209 -2.85 -4.77 -15.30
CA LEU A 209 -1.99 -3.63 -15.62
C LEU A 209 -1.60 -3.61 -17.10
N GLU A 210 -1.21 -4.76 -17.67
CA GLU A 210 -0.85 -4.87 -19.08
C GLU A 210 -2.05 -4.55 -20.00
N LEU A 211 -3.27 -5.02 -19.66
CA LEU A 211 -4.48 -4.66 -20.40
C LEU A 211 -4.71 -3.14 -20.43
N ILE A 212 -4.48 -2.46 -19.30
CA ILE A 212 -4.60 -1.00 -19.21
C ILE A 212 -3.53 -0.34 -20.07
N LEU A 213 -2.26 -0.74 -19.94
CA LEU A 213 -1.13 -0.15 -20.68
C LEU A 213 -1.27 -0.37 -22.19
N ASP A 214 -1.72 -1.55 -22.64
CA ASP A 214 -2.02 -1.85 -24.05
C ASP A 214 -3.16 -0.97 -24.58
N GLY A 215 -4.22 -0.79 -23.79
CA GLY A 215 -5.32 0.10 -24.13
C GLY A 215 -4.86 1.54 -24.31
N LEU A 216 -4.04 2.03 -23.39
CA LEU A 216 -3.48 3.38 -23.43
C LEU A 216 -2.57 3.59 -24.65
N GLU A 217 -1.72 2.62 -24.97
CA GLU A 217 -0.85 2.70 -26.17
C GLU A 217 -1.67 2.77 -27.45
N ARG A 218 -2.71 1.94 -27.61
CA ARG A 218 -3.63 1.99 -28.76
C ARG A 218 -4.31 3.34 -28.88
N LEU A 219 -4.83 3.90 -27.79
CA LEU A 219 -5.49 5.20 -27.77
C LEU A 219 -4.51 6.32 -28.14
N ARG A 220 -3.27 6.26 -27.63
CA ARG A 220 -2.22 7.23 -27.96
C ARG A 220 -1.89 7.21 -29.46
N ALA A 221 -1.71 6.00 -30.03
CA ALA A 221 -1.39 5.84 -31.45
C ALA A 221 -2.52 6.31 -32.37
N SER A 222 -3.79 6.18 -31.94
CA SER A 222 -4.95 6.65 -32.73
C SER A 222 -5.18 8.16 -32.66
N ALA A 223 -4.55 8.87 -31.74
CA ALA A 223 -4.69 10.30 -31.53
C ALA A 223 -3.53 11.14 -32.15
N ALA A 224 -2.49 10.46 -32.62
CA ALA A 224 -1.32 11.04 -33.31
C ALA A 224 -1.57 11.14 -34.81
#